data_a372e605781f69e56e97fd2148ea95ff
#
_entry.id   a372e605781f69e56e97fd2148ea95ff
#
_cell.length_a   1.000
_cell.length_b   1.000
_cell.length_c   1.000
_cell.angle_alpha   90.00
_cell.angle_beta   90.00
_cell.angle_gamma   90.00
#
_symmetry.space_group_name_H-M   'P 1'
#
loop_
_entity.id
_entity.type
_entity.pdbx_description
1 polymer ?
#
loop_
_entity_poly.entity_id
_entity_poly.type
_entity_poly.pdbx_seq_one_letter_code
_entity_poly.pdbx_strand_id
1 'polypeptide(L)'
;MNQIAALLTCHNRKEKTLNCLYSLLSIISNIDVFLVDDGSTDGTSTEVTKYYPQVKIIKGSGNLFWSRGMYTAWKEAMKYDYEYFLWLNDDVELYPYFLEELLECNKQNGDNCIITGLIENFEKTTILYGGSDENKTLIQANGLPQKVTHMNGNVVLVPKSVVDKIGIMDPKLHHDLGDVDYGLTAIENGINIYTTRRPI
;
A
#
# COMPACT_ATOMS: atom_id res chain seq x y z
N MET A 1 18.18 -1.68 -10.79
CA MET A 1 17.65 -1.50 -9.43
C MET A 1 16.13 -1.53 -9.51
N ASN A 2 15.48 -2.16 -8.57
CA ASN A 2 14.02 -2.09 -8.50
C ASN A 2 13.64 -0.66 -8.10
N GLN A 3 12.74 -0.05 -8.84
CA GLN A 3 12.32 1.31 -8.58
C GLN A 3 11.24 1.41 -7.49
N ILE A 4 10.64 0.26 -7.14
CA ILE A 4 9.48 0.18 -6.24
C ILE A 4 9.75 -0.81 -5.11
N ALA A 5 9.45 -0.37 -3.88
CA ALA A 5 9.36 -1.23 -2.70
C ALA A 5 7.89 -1.45 -2.33
N ALA A 6 7.43 -2.70 -2.34
CA ALA A 6 6.13 -3.07 -1.78
C ALA A 6 6.25 -3.31 -0.27
N LEU A 7 5.36 -2.71 0.49
CA LEU A 7 5.32 -2.73 1.95
C LEU A 7 4.06 -3.44 2.41
N LEU A 8 4.22 -4.53 3.15
CA LEU A 8 3.12 -5.35 3.66
C LEU A 8 3.30 -5.67 5.14
N THR A 9 2.20 -5.91 5.83
CA THR A 9 2.19 -6.50 7.17
C THR A 9 1.11 -7.58 7.26
N CYS A 10 1.40 -8.66 7.99
CA CYS A 10 0.46 -9.75 8.19
C CYS A 10 0.54 -10.30 9.62
N HIS A 11 -0.54 -10.95 10.08
CA HIS A 11 -0.60 -11.70 11.32
C HIS A 11 -1.61 -12.84 11.22
N ASN A 12 -1.15 -14.12 11.26
CA ASN A 12 -2.01 -15.31 11.19
C ASN A 12 -2.98 -15.31 10.00
N ARG A 13 -2.48 -14.95 8.81
CA ARG A 13 -3.28 -14.84 7.57
C ARG A 13 -2.60 -15.53 6.39
N LYS A 14 -2.01 -16.71 6.64
CA LYS A 14 -1.17 -17.43 5.68
C LYS A 14 -1.74 -17.48 4.25
N GLU A 15 -2.97 -17.99 4.10
CA GLU A 15 -3.57 -18.16 2.78
C GLU A 15 -3.77 -16.83 2.04
N LYS A 16 -4.24 -15.79 2.75
CA LYS A 16 -4.43 -14.47 2.17
C LYS A 16 -3.11 -13.83 1.75
N THR A 17 -2.11 -13.88 2.64
CA THR A 17 -0.76 -13.36 2.37
C THR A 17 -0.12 -14.05 1.16
N LEU A 18 -0.23 -15.38 1.05
CA LEU A 18 0.28 -16.13 -0.11
C LEU A 18 -0.44 -15.75 -1.41
N ASN A 19 -1.76 -15.60 -1.39
CA ASN A 19 -2.54 -15.19 -2.55
C ASN A 19 -2.21 -13.76 -2.99
N CYS A 20 -2.08 -12.83 -2.05
CA CYS A 20 -1.68 -11.45 -2.33
C CYS A 20 -0.28 -11.41 -2.97
N LEU A 21 0.70 -12.13 -2.40
CA LEU A 21 2.04 -12.23 -2.96
C LEU A 21 2.05 -12.90 -4.34
N TYR A 22 1.23 -13.92 -4.55
CA TYR A 22 1.04 -14.53 -5.87
C TYR A 22 0.50 -13.51 -6.87
N SER A 23 -0.56 -12.79 -6.52
CA SER A 23 -1.13 -11.74 -7.35
C SER A 23 -0.09 -10.68 -7.72
N LEU A 24 0.62 -10.13 -6.74
CA LEU A 24 1.66 -9.12 -6.96
C LEU A 24 2.80 -9.61 -7.85
N LEU A 25 3.42 -10.75 -7.48
CA LEU A 25 4.65 -11.24 -8.10
C LEU A 25 4.42 -11.91 -9.46
N SER A 26 3.19 -12.33 -9.77
CA SER A 26 2.84 -12.80 -11.11
C SER A 26 2.72 -11.65 -12.12
N ILE A 27 2.42 -10.44 -11.64
CA ILE A 27 2.30 -9.24 -12.49
C ILE A 27 3.64 -8.51 -12.61
N ILE A 28 4.40 -8.40 -11.50
CA ILE A 28 5.64 -7.63 -11.45
C ILE A 28 6.78 -8.52 -10.95
N SER A 29 7.71 -8.85 -11.85
CA SER A 29 8.89 -9.66 -11.50
C SER A 29 10.03 -8.84 -10.88
N ASN A 30 10.04 -7.53 -11.06
CA ASN A 30 11.13 -6.62 -10.64
C ASN A 30 10.65 -5.63 -9.57
N ILE A 31 10.21 -6.16 -8.42
CA ILE A 31 9.79 -5.40 -7.25
C ILE A 31 10.42 -6.00 -6.00
N ASP A 32 10.89 -5.16 -5.09
CA ASP A 32 11.31 -5.60 -3.77
C ASP A 32 10.13 -5.60 -2.81
N VAL A 33 9.94 -6.70 -2.09
CA VAL A 33 8.83 -6.86 -1.14
C VAL A 33 9.36 -6.92 0.28
N PHE A 34 8.88 -6.05 1.14
CA PHE A 34 9.15 -6.00 2.57
C PHE A 34 7.89 -6.41 3.32
N LEU A 35 7.89 -7.63 3.84
CA LEU A 35 6.76 -8.20 4.59
C LEU A 35 7.08 -8.25 6.08
N VAL A 36 6.34 -7.52 6.89
CA VAL A 36 6.36 -7.67 8.34
C VAL A 36 5.39 -8.80 8.71
N ASP A 37 5.95 -9.91 9.20
CA ASP A 37 5.17 -10.96 9.86
C ASP A 37 5.12 -10.65 11.37
N ASP A 38 4.00 -10.10 11.81
CA ASP A 38 3.82 -9.66 13.19
C ASP A 38 3.47 -10.82 14.12
N GLY A 39 4.42 -11.76 14.24
CA GLY A 39 4.33 -12.86 15.19
C GLY A 39 3.32 -13.94 14.81
N SER A 40 3.17 -14.27 13.53
CA SER A 40 2.30 -15.36 13.09
C SER A 40 2.75 -16.71 13.63
N THR A 41 1.76 -17.52 14.00
CA THR A 41 1.94 -18.90 14.49
C THR A 41 1.38 -19.96 13.55
N ASP A 42 0.72 -19.55 12.46
CA ASP A 42 0.07 -20.39 11.48
C ASP A 42 1.00 -20.91 10.36
N GLY A 43 2.31 -20.59 10.45
CA GLY A 43 3.32 -20.97 9.46
C GLY A 43 3.45 -19.99 8.29
N THR A 44 2.84 -18.81 8.34
CA THR A 44 2.91 -17.77 7.29
C THR A 44 4.34 -17.54 6.80
N SER A 45 5.29 -17.19 7.68
CA SER A 45 6.68 -16.93 7.28
C SER A 45 7.37 -18.13 6.64
N THR A 46 7.08 -19.34 7.12
CA THR A 46 7.68 -20.57 6.58
C THR A 46 7.25 -20.78 5.13
N GLU A 47 5.95 -20.67 4.87
CA GLU A 47 5.42 -20.88 3.52
C GLU A 47 5.82 -19.72 2.58
N VAL A 48 5.84 -18.46 3.06
CA VAL A 48 6.34 -17.34 2.26
C VAL A 48 7.81 -17.56 1.88
N THR A 49 8.68 -17.94 2.81
CA THR A 49 10.10 -18.22 2.50
C THR A 49 10.25 -19.34 1.49
N LYS A 50 9.39 -20.35 1.55
CA LYS A 50 9.43 -21.51 0.64
C LYS A 50 9.01 -21.15 -0.78
N TYR A 51 7.93 -20.39 -0.97
CA TYR A 51 7.38 -20.08 -2.28
C TYR A 51 7.90 -18.77 -2.88
N TYR A 52 8.31 -17.82 -2.03
CA TYR A 52 8.76 -16.48 -2.42
C TYR A 52 10.06 -16.11 -1.68
N PRO A 53 11.18 -16.82 -1.94
CA PRO A 53 12.46 -16.61 -1.23
C PRO A 53 13.04 -15.19 -1.43
N GLN A 54 12.57 -14.44 -2.44
CA GLN A 54 12.95 -13.06 -2.71
C GLN A 54 12.26 -12.06 -1.78
N VAL A 55 11.19 -12.43 -1.06
CA VAL A 55 10.49 -11.55 -0.12
C VAL A 55 11.33 -11.36 1.13
N LYS A 56 11.57 -10.10 1.49
CA LYS A 56 12.30 -9.72 2.70
C LYS A 56 11.36 -9.75 3.89
N ILE A 57 11.40 -10.85 4.66
CA ILE A 57 10.55 -11.02 5.84
C ILE A 57 11.20 -10.36 7.06
N ILE A 58 10.45 -9.48 7.71
CA ILE A 58 10.81 -8.81 8.96
C ILE A 58 9.93 -9.39 10.07
N LYS A 59 10.55 -9.90 11.12
CA LYS A 59 9.82 -10.46 12.26
C LYS A 59 9.33 -9.36 13.19
N GLY A 60 8.02 -9.29 13.39
CA GLY A 60 7.39 -8.45 14.38
C GLY A 60 7.26 -9.13 15.75
N SER A 61 6.79 -8.37 16.72
CA SER A 61 6.63 -8.81 18.12
C SER A 61 5.30 -9.51 18.43
N GLY A 62 4.35 -9.48 17.49
CA GLY A 62 2.95 -9.88 17.69
C GLY A 62 2.07 -8.76 18.25
N ASN A 63 2.61 -7.53 18.31
CA ASN A 63 1.92 -6.36 18.86
C ASN A 63 2.20 -5.08 18.04
N LEU A 64 2.52 -5.23 16.76
CA LEU A 64 2.73 -4.09 15.87
C LEU A 64 1.41 -3.63 15.26
N PHE A 65 0.53 -4.55 14.95
CA PHE A 65 -0.70 -4.33 14.19
C PHE A 65 -0.40 -3.67 12.82
N TRP A 66 -1.41 -3.04 12.19
CA TRP A 66 -1.23 -2.54 10.84
C TRP A 66 -0.27 -1.34 10.77
N SER A 67 -0.54 -0.27 11.51
CA SER A 67 0.22 0.99 11.39
C SER A 67 1.70 0.83 11.73
N ARG A 68 2.04 0.17 12.86
CA ARG A 68 3.43 -0.08 13.23
C ARG A 68 4.09 -1.15 12.36
N GLY A 69 3.32 -2.13 11.87
CA GLY A 69 3.80 -3.10 10.90
C GLY A 69 4.24 -2.41 9.61
N MET A 70 3.38 -1.55 9.04
CA MET A 70 3.67 -0.76 7.86
C MET A 70 4.83 0.21 8.07
N TYR A 71 4.88 0.92 9.22
CA TYR A 71 6.03 1.73 9.60
C TYR A 71 7.33 0.92 9.61
N THR A 72 7.30 -0.29 10.17
CA THR A 72 8.48 -1.17 10.27
C THR A 72 8.96 -1.64 8.90
N ALA A 73 8.03 -2.04 8.01
CA ALA A 73 8.33 -2.39 6.63
C ALA A 73 8.95 -1.19 5.89
N TRP A 74 8.35 -0.02 6.05
CA TRP A 74 8.81 1.18 5.39
C TRP A 74 10.19 1.63 5.87
N LYS A 75 10.40 1.65 7.18
CA LYS A 75 11.70 1.96 7.79
C LYS A 75 12.82 1.04 7.27
N GLU A 76 12.53 -0.25 7.05
CA GLU A 76 13.48 -1.18 6.47
C GLU A 76 13.75 -0.86 4.99
N ALA A 77 12.70 -0.56 4.21
CA ALA A 77 12.82 -0.17 2.81
C ALA A 77 13.62 1.13 2.63
N MET A 78 13.51 2.09 3.56
CA MET A 78 14.26 3.35 3.54
C MET A 78 15.79 3.19 3.61
N LYS A 79 16.29 2.00 3.87
CA LYS A 79 17.73 1.71 3.81
C LYS A 79 18.26 1.58 2.37
N TYR A 80 17.37 1.58 1.40
CA TYR A 80 17.63 1.42 -0.03
C TYR A 80 17.08 2.62 -0.80
N ASP A 81 17.49 2.77 -2.04
CA ASP A 81 17.05 3.87 -2.90
C ASP A 81 15.93 3.40 -3.83
N TYR A 82 14.68 3.76 -3.49
CA TYR A 82 13.49 3.50 -4.28
C TYR A 82 12.85 4.82 -4.73
N GLU A 83 12.25 4.81 -5.92
CA GLU A 83 11.50 5.96 -6.43
C GLU A 83 10.08 5.99 -5.88
N TYR A 84 9.51 4.80 -5.58
CA TYR A 84 8.15 4.64 -5.09
C TYR A 84 8.07 3.62 -3.97
N PHE A 85 7.14 3.86 -3.05
CA PHE A 85 6.71 2.93 -2.02
C PHE A 85 5.25 2.55 -2.28
N LEU A 86 5.00 1.26 -2.43
CA LEU A 86 3.67 0.69 -2.64
C LEU A 86 3.20 0.06 -1.33
N TRP A 87 2.21 0.67 -0.68
CA TRP A 87 1.51 0.01 0.42
C TRP A 87 0.57 -1.02 -0.14
N LEU A 88 0.51 -2.17 0.48
CA LEU A 88 -0.33 -3.26 0.03
C LEU A 88 -0.84 -4.05 1.24
N ASN A 89 -2.16 -4.14 1.40
CA ASN A 89 -2.74 -5.05 2.37
C ASN A 89 -2.54 -6.50 1.91
N ASP A 90 -2.37 -7.40 2.87
CA ASP A 90 -2.05 -8.81 2.64
C ASP A 90 -3.25 -9.65 2.16
N ASP A 91 -4.38 -9.03 1.84
CA ASP A 91 -5.62 -9.68 1.39
C ASP A 91 -6.26 -9.06 0.14
N VAL A 92 -5.50 -8.28 -0.62
CA VAL A 92 -5.96 -7.76 -1.90
C VAL A 92 -5.57 -8.68 -3.06
N GLU A 93 -6.42 -8.73 -4.07
CA GLU A 93 -6.14 -9.32 -5.38
C GLU A 93 -6.02 -8.18 -6.40
N LEU A 94 -4.94 -8.17 -7.17
CA LEU A 94 -4.59 -7.06 -8.04
C LEU A 94 -4.95 -7.37 -9.50
N TYR A 95 -5.48 -6.37 -10.21
CA TYR A 95 -5.63 -6.47 -11.65
C TYR A 95 -4.26 -6.39 -12.37
N PRO A 96 -4.09 -7.07 -13.52
CA PRO A 96 -2.80 -7.05 -14.23
C PRO A 96 -2.26 -5.68 -14.59
N TYR A 97 -3.11 -4.67 -14.67
CA TYR A 97 -2.79 -3.28 -15.04
C TYR A 97 -2.61 -2.35 -13.81
N PHE A 98 -2.69 -2.85 -12.60
CA PHE A 98 -2.76 -2.01 -11.39
C PHE A 98 -1.56 -1.05 -11.25
N LEU A 99 -0.35 -1.53 -11.53
CA LEU A 99 0.84 -0.70 -11.39
C LEU A 99 0.92 0.39 -12.46
N GLU A 100 0.61 0.03 -13.71
CA GLU A 100 0.52 0.99 -14.81
C GLU A 100 -0.51 2.07 -14.48
N GLU A 101 -1.67 1.69 -13.97
CA GLU A 101 -2.74 2.61 -13.57
C GLU A 101 -2.28 3.58 -12.46
N LEU A 102 -1.61 3.08 -11.42
CA LEU A 102 -1.07 3.91 -10.34
C LEU A 102 -0.03 4.91 -10.85
N LEU A 103 0.94 4.45 -11.64
CA LEU A 103 2.01 5.29 -12.18
C LEU A 103 1.48 6.34 -13.18
N GLU A 104 0.53 5.98 -14.05
CA GLU A 104 -0.09 6.94 -14.96
C GLU A 104 -0.88 8.00 -14.20
N CYS A 105 -1.67 7.62 -13.20
CA CYS A 105 -2.40 8.59 -12.36
C CYS A 105 -1.44 9.54 -11.63
N ASN A 106 -0.33 9.03 -11.11
CA ASN A 106 0.70 9.86 -10.48
C ASN A 106 1.29 10.86 -11.48
N LYS A 107 1.73 10.39 -12.65
CA LYS A 107 2.30 11.23 -13.71
C LYS A 107 1.32 12.29 -14.22
N GLN A 108 0.06 11.93 -14.44
CA GLN A 108 -0.97 12.87 -14.90
C GLN A 108 -1.23 14.02 -13.90
N ASN A 109 -0.92 13.81 -12.61
CA ASN A 109 -1.15 14.77 -11.53
C ASN A 109 0.16 15.38 -11.00
N GLY A 110 1.25 15.34 -11.77
CA GLY A 110 2.49 16.11 -11.53
C GLY A 110 3.58 15.36 -10.77
N ASP A 111 3.53 14.02 -10.69
CA ASP A 111 4.54 13.12 -10.10
C ASP A 111 4.80 13.27 -8.58
N ASN A 112 4.23 14.29 -7.94
CA ASN A 112 4.44 14.61 -6.51
C ASN A 112 3.15 14.45 -5.68
N CYS A 113 2.30 13.49 -6.04
CA CYS A 113 1.04 13.22 -5.35
C CYS A 113 0.97 11.77 -4.92
N ILE A 114 0.17 11.49 -3.91
CA ILE A 114 -0.15 10.14 -3.48
C ILE A 114 -1.30 9.61 -4.34
N ILE A 115 -1.23 8.33 -4.74
CA ILE A 115 -2.34 7.66 -5.43
C ILE A 115 -2.89 6.55 -4.56
N THR A 116 -4.17 6.61 -4.23
CA THR A 116 -4.89 5.53 -3.55
C THR A 116 -5.71 4.72 -4.55
N GLY A 117 -5.56 3.42 -4.52
CA GLY A 117 -6.27 2.49 -5.41
C GLY A 117 -7.75 2.37 -5.05
N LEU A 118 -8.62 2.44 -6.05
CA LEU A 118 -10.01 2.05 -5.89
C LEU A 118 -10.10 0.52 -5.83
N ILE A 119 -10.64 -0.02 -4.74
CA ILE A 119 -10.80 -1.45 -4.51
C ILE A 119 -12.28 -1.79 -4.54
N GLU A 120 -12.67 -2.73 -5.37
CA GLU A 120 -14.04 -3.20 -5.48
C GLU A 120 -14.26 -4.54 -4.78
N ASN A 121 -15.52 -4.90 -4.58
CA ASN A 121 -15.89 -6.21 -4.06
C ASN A 121 -15.62 -7.33 -5.09
N PHE A 122 -15.63 -8.57 -4.67
CA PHE A 122 -15.37 -9.73 -5.54
C PHE A 122 -16.39 -9.86 -6.68
N GLU A 123 -17.62 -9.41 -6.48
CA GLU A 123 -18.66 -9.37 -7.51
C GLU A 123 -18.45 -8.25 -8.54
N LYS A 124 -17.47 -7.37 -8.34
CA LYS A 124 -17.12 -6.23 -9.23
C LYS A 124 -18.28 -5.26 -9.46
N THR A 125 -19.05 -5.03 -8.43
CA THR A 125 -20.27 -4.20 -8.49
C THR A 125 -20.19 -2.93 -7.68
N THR A 126 -19.26 -2.86 -6.70
CA THR A 126 -19.22 -1.77 -5.72
C THR A 126 -17.80 -1.49 -5.27
N ILE A 127 -17.41 -0.22 -5.28
CA ILE A 127 -16.16 0.23 -4.65
C ILE A 127 -16.33 0.14 -3.13
N LEU A 128 -15.39 -0.54 -2.48
CA LEU A 128 -15.37 -0.70 -1.02
C LEU A 128 -14.34 0.20 -0.36
N TYR A 129 -13.20 0.45 -1.03
CA TYR A 129 -12.10 1.21 -0.47
C TYR A 129 -11.44 2.09 -1.55
N GLY A 130 -10.63 3.02 -1.10
CA GLY A 130 -9.87 3.95 -1.94
C GLY A 130 -9.74 5.30 -1.25
N GLY A 131 -10.52 6.27 -1.68
CA GLY A 131 -10.54 7.60 -1.08
C GLY A 131 -11.95 8.16 -0.93
N SER A 132 -12.11 9.14 -0.06
CA SER A 132 -13.37 9.87 0.11
C SER A 132 -13.17 11.37 0.05
N ASP A 133 -14.25 12.07 -0.26
CA ASP A 133 -14.31 13.53 -0.30
C ASP A 133 -14.36 14.17 1.10
N GLU A 134 -14.51 15.48 1.17
CA GLU A 134 -14.63 16.26 2.41
C GLU A 134 -15.85 15.87 3.26
N ASN A 135 -16.89 15.31 2.64
CA ASN A 135 -18.08 14.82 3.32
C ASN A 135 -17.97 13.36 3.74
N LYS A 136 -16.78 12.74 3.58
CA LYS A 136 -16.51 11.32 3.81
C LYS A 136 -17.31 10.39 2.88
N THR A 137 -17.75 10.89 1.72
CA THR A 137 -18.40 10.08 0.68
C THR A 137 -17.34 9.33 -0.09
N LEU A 138 -17.45 8.02 -0.15
CA LEU A 138 -16.52 7.14 -0.89
C LEU A 138 -16.60 7.44 -2.39
N ILE A 139 -15.44 7.71 -2.99
CA ILE A 139 -15.32 8.01 -4.42
C ILE A 139 -15.66 6.77 -5.25
N GLN A 140 -16.47 6.97 -6.28
CA GLN A 140 -16.76 5.95 -7.29
C GLN A 140 -15.92 6.17 -8.55
N ALA A 141 -15.56 5.10 -9.23
CA ALA A 141 -14.80 5.17 -10.47
C ALA A 141 -15.59 5.94 -11.56
N ASN A 142 -14.96 6.90 -12.21
CA ASN A 142 -15.55 7.70 -13.29
C ASN A 142 -14.64 7.83 -14.53
N GLY A 143 -13.54 7.07 -14.57
CA GLY A 143 -12.56 7.10 -15.65
C GLY A 143 -11.51 8.21 -15.52
N LEU A 144 -11.54 9.00 -14.44
CA LEU A 144 -10.57 10.06 -14.15
C LEU A 144 -10.00 9.90 -12.74
N PRO A 145 -8.74 10.31 -12.49
CA PRO A 145 -8.23 10.45 -11.14
C PRO A 145 -9.02 11.54 -10.42
N GLN A 146 -9.51 11.23 -9.22
CA GLN A 146 -10.31 12.17 -8.45
C GLN A 146 -9.57 12.55 -7.17
N LYS A 147 -9.52 13.87 -6.88
CA LYS A 147 -8.89 14.36 -5.65
C LYS A 147 -9.71 13.95 -4.45
N VAL A 148 -9.02 13.49 -3.39
CA VAL A 148 -9.64 13.07 -2.13
C VAL A 148 -9.03 13.79 -0.94
N THR A 149 -9.78 13.82 0.15
CA THR A 149 -9.35 14.40 1.44
C THR A 149 -9.03 13.31 2.47
N HIS A 150 -9.54 12.09 2.25
CA HIS A 150 -9.24 10.93 3.08
C HIS A 150 -8.87 9.77 2.18
N MET A 151 -7.83 9.04 2.52
CA MET A 151 -7.42 7.84 1.81
C MET A 151 -7.49 6.62 2.71
N ASN A 152 -7.55 5.45 2.08
CA ASN A 152 -7.50 4.17 2.74
C ASN A 152 -6.24 3.42 2.31
N GLY A 153 -5.60 2.74 3.24
CA GLY A 153 -4.28 2.13 3.10
C GLY A 153 -4.22 0.77 2.37
N ASN A 154 -5.28 0.33 1.67
CA ASN A 154 -5.28 -1.00 1.04
C ASN A 154 -4.27 -1.14 -0.10
N VAL A 155 -4.25 -0.20 -1.03
CA VAL A 155 -3.25 -0.08 -2.10
C VAL A 155 -2.93 1.40 -2.28
N VAL A 156 -1.71 1.83 -1.95
CA VAL A 156 -1.32 3.23 -2.04
C VAL A 156 0.08 3.34 -2.63
N LEU A 157 0.22 4.17 -3.67
CA LEU A 157 1.51 4.53 -4.24
C LEU A 157 1.98 5.86 -3.66
N VAL A 158 3.14 5.85 -3.00
CA VAL A 158 3.77 7.04 -2.42
C VAL A 158 5.10 7.28 -3.12
N PRO A 159 5.27 8.39 -3.85
CA PRO A 159 6.55 8.77 -4.44
C PRO A 159 7.60 9.12 -3.39
N LYS A 160 8.87 8.87 -3.68
CA LYS A 160 10.00 9.25 -2.82
C LYS A 160 9.99 10.75 -2.50
N SER A 161 9.64 11.61 -3.46
CA SER A 161 9.54 13.06 -3.26
C SER A 161 8.55 13.46 -2.15
N VAL A 162 7.47 12.70 -1.98
CA VAL A 162 6.52 12.86 -0.87
C VAL A 162 7.19 12.46 0.44
N VAL A 163 7.85 11.30 0.47
CA VAL A 163 8.56 10.81 1.66
C VAL A 163 9.68 11.77 2.08
N ASP A 164 10.43 12.31 1.12
CA ASP A 164 11.50 13.30 1.40
C ASP A 164 10.93 14.58 2.05
N LYS A 165 9.67 14.91 1.77
CA LYS A 165 9.00 16.11 2.30
C LYS A 165 8.36 15.92 3.68
N ILE A 166 7.66 14.79 3.89
CA ILE A 166 6.86 14.58 5.10
C ILE A 166 7.29 13.37 5.94
N GLY A 167 8.30 12.62 5.48
CA GLY A 167 8.73 11.39 6.17
C GLY A 167 7.83 10.19 5.88
N ILE A 168 7.95 9.18 6.74
CA ILE A 168 7.13 7.96 6.73
C ILE A 168 6.08 8.02 7.83
N MET A 169 5.22 7.00 7.95
CA MET A 169 4.17 6.91 8.99
C MET A 169 4.67 7.20 10.41
N ASP A 170 3.83 7.81 11.26
CA ASP A 170 4.16 8.04 12.68
C ASP A 170 4.12 6.71 13.46
N PRO A 171 5.25 6.28 14.07
CA PRO A 171 5.32 5.04 14.87
C PRO A 171 4.49 5.09 16.16
N LYS A 172 3.98 6.25 16.56
CA LYS A 172 3.10 6.38 17.73
C LYS A 172 1.71 5.78 17.46
N LEU A 173 1.26 5.77 16.21
CA LEU A 173 0.00 5.15 15.82
C LEU A 173 0.14 3.64 15.84
N HIS A 174 -0.71 2.98 16.63
CA HIS A 174 -0.55 1.57 16.91
C HIS A 174 -1.30 0.68 15.90
N HIS A 175 -2.62 0.80 15.85
CA HIS A 175 -3.45 -0.08 15.04
C HIS A 175 -4.17 0.68 13.92
N ASP A 176 -4.96 1.66 14.27
CA ASP A 176 -5.81 2.40 13.35
C ASP A 176 -5.23 3.77 12.99
N LEU A 177 -5.82 4.37 11.95
CA LEU A 177 -5.61 5.75 11.52
C LEU A 177 -4.23 6.09 10.95
N GLY A 178 -3.32 5.13 10.78
CA GLY A 178 -2.00 5.42 10.20
C GLY A 178 -2.09 5.93 8.76
N ASP A 179 -2.99 5.39 7.98
CA ASP A 179 -3.29 5.83 6.61
C ASP A 179 -3.99 7.19 6.58
N VAL A 180 -4.97 7.39 7.46
CA VAL A 180 -5.69 8.67 7.59
C VAL A 180 -4.75 9.77 8.04
N ASP A 181 -3.96 9.55 9.08
CA ASP A 181 -2.98 10.50 9.61
C ASP A 181 -1.94 10.89 8.55
N TYR A 182 -1.39 9.90 7.83
CA TYR A 182 -0.43 10.16 6.77
C TYR A 182 -1.05 10.98 5.63
N GLY A 183 -2.28 10.66 5.24
CA GLY A 183 -3.03 11.41 4.24
C GLY A 183 -3.29 12.86 4.66
N LEU A 184 -3.71 13.09 5.91
CA LEU A 184 -3.93 14.43 6.44
C LEU A 184 -2.62 15.22 6.52
N THR A 185 -1.54 14.60 7.00
CA THR A 185 -0.20 15.19 7.01
C THR A 185 0.25 15.59 5.60
N ALA A 186 -0.02 14.76 4.60
CA ALA A 186 0.29 15.07 3.20
C ALA A 186 -0.47 16.31 2.73
N ILE A 187 -1.77 16.39 2.97
CA ILE A 187 -2.62 17.52 2.58
C ILE A 187 -2.19 18.82 3.27
N GLU A 188 -1.91 18.79 4.58
CA GLU A 188 -1.41 19.92 5.35
C GLU A 188 -0.08 20.47 4.80
N ASN A 189 0.74 19.60 4.20
CA ASN A 189 1.98 19.96 3.53
C ASN A 189 1.81 20.27 2.03
N GLY A 190 0.58 20.45 1.55
CA GLY A 190 0.30 20.82 0.17
C GLY A 190 0.50 19.68 -0.86
N ILE A 191 0.49 18.44 -0.41
CA ILE A 191 0.55 17.25 -1.26
C ILE A 191 -0.88 16.81 -1.55
N ASN A 192 -1.21 16.65 -2.83
CA ASN A 192 -2.52 16.14 -3.22
C ASN A 192 -2.57 14.62 -3.17
N ILE A 193 -3.77 14.11 -2.93
CA ILE A 193 -4.07 12.67 -2.99
C ILE A 193 -5.14 12.48 -4.05
N TYR A 194 -4.95 11.49 -4.95
CA TYR A 194 -5.91 11.15 -5.99
C TYR A 194 -6.23 9.66 -5.96
N THR A 195 -7.42 9.31 -6.45
CA THR A 195 -7.76 7.91 -6.70
C THR A 195 -7.20 7.44 -8.05
N THR A 196 -7.17 6.13 -8.27
CA THR A 196 -7.08 5.56 -9.62
C THR A 196 -8.36 5.88 -10.41
N ARG A 197 -8.28 5.79 -11.76
CA ARG A 197 -9.41 6.06 -12.67
C ARG A 197 -10.46 4.95 -12.62
N ARG A 198 -10.04 3.75 -12.24
CA ARG A 198 -10.80 2.49 -12.23
C ARG A 198 -10.29 1.59 -11.08
N PRO A 199 -11.03 0.54 -10.70
CA PRO A 199 -10.55 -0.45 -9.74
C PRO A 199 -9.24 -1.11 -10.19
N ILE A 200 -8.39 -1.45 -9.22
CA ILE A 200 -7.07 -2.06 -9.47
C ILE A 200 -6.84 -3.35 -8.68
#